data_a8c75d4ba87dcd93ffc62dfa619edff5
#
_entry.id   a8c75d4ba87dcd93ffc62dfa619edff5
#
_cell.length_a   1.000
_cell.length_b   1.000
_cell.length_c   1.000
_cell.angle_alpha   90.00
_cell.angle_beta   90.00
_cell.angle_gamma   90.00
#
_symmetry.space_group_name_H-M   'P 1'
#
loop_
_entity.id
_entity.type
_entity.pdbx_description
1 polymer ?
#
loop_
_entity_poly.entity_id
_entity_poly.type
_entity_poly.pdbx_seq_one_letter_code
_entity_poly.pdbx_strand_id
1 'polypeptide(L)'
;MKHIPSVAFSLCDHAEDADFEPLRPYVRRITDYVLRNGLKDGVCLNVNFPKQGEADGFRTVKGSYRGVRICRMANGSWNNEITTCHHPRGYDYYWMVGHYRDDEPAAQDTDSWALDHGYVAITPTTVDVTAYDAFAQLQQLLTPNF
;
A
#
# COMPACT_ATOMS: atom_id res chain seq x y z
N MET A 1 -3.39 -9.06 20.87
CA MET A 1 -2.47 -8.39 19.91
C MET A 1 -1.41 -7.66 20.72
N LYS A 2 -0.12 -7.77 20.37
CA LYS A 2 0.93 -7.01 21.05
C LYS A 2 0.95 -5.60 20.45
N HIS A 3 0.84 -4.57 21.27
CA HIS A 3 0.87 -3.17 20.83
C HIS A 3 2.31 -2.74 20.47
N ILE A 4 2.84 -3.31 19.39
CA ILE A 4 4.19 -3.02 18.91
C ILE A 4 4.05 -2.14 17.65
N PRO A 5 4.59 -0.92 17.63
CA PRO A 5 4.62 -0.09 16.44
C PRO A 5 5.30 -0.84 15.29
N SER A 6 4.67 -0.85 14.14
CA SER A 6 5.17 -1.60 12.98
C SER A 6 5.20 -0.72 11.74
N VAL A 7 6.25 -0.88 10.94
CA VAL A 7 6.42 -0.18 9.66
C VAL A 7 6.85 -1.20 8.61
N ALA A 8 6.14 -1.24 7.49
CA ALA A 8 6.53 -1.99 6.30
C ALA A 8 7.08 -1.02 5.25
N PHE A 9 8.22 -1.37 4.65
CA PHE A 9 8.83 -0.62 3.56
C PHE A 9 8.87 -1.47 2.31
N SER A 10 8.41 -0.92 1.18
CA SER A 10 8.39 -1.59 -0.11
C SER A 10 8.88 -0.66 -1.22
N LEU A 11 9.62 -1.22 -2.15
CA LEU A 11 10.05 -0.54 -3.38
C LEU A 11 9.24 -1.09 -4.56
N CYS A 12 8.69 -0.22 -5.41
CA CYS A 12 7.97 -0.58 -6.63
C CYS A 12 8.94 -1.01 -7.76
N ASP A 13 9.93 -1.83 -7.42
CA ASP A 13 10.87 -2.42 -8.34
C ASP A 13 11.00 -3.92 -8.07
N HIS A 14 10.78 -4.74 -9.11
CA HIS A 14 10.85 -6.20 -9.04
C HIS A 14 12.14 -6.77 -9.67
N ALA A 15 13.10 -5.91 -10.01
CA ALA A 15 14.39 -6.36 -10.55
C ALA A 15 15.21 -7.06 -9.46
N GLU A 16 15.95 -8.11 -9.83
CA GLU A 16 16.84 -8.83 -8.90
C GLU A 16 17.96 -7.92 -8.32
N ASP A 17 18.36 -6.92 -9.11
CA ASP A 17 19.39 -5.94 -8.77
C ASP A 17 18.81 -4.59 -8.34
N ALA A 18 17.56 -4.56 -7.83
CA ALA A 18 16.92 -3.35 -7.37
C ALA A 18 17.77 -2.58 -6.35
N ASP A 19 17.99 -1.29 -6.59
CA ASP A 19 18.81 -0.43 -5.73
C ASP A 19 17.97 0.12 -4.56
N PHE A 20 18.33 -0.27 -3.33
CA PHE A 20 17.71 0.20 -2.10
C PHE A 20 18.42 1.39 -1.44
N GLU A 21 19.59 1.79 -1.91
CA GLU A 21 20.34 2.90 -1.29
C GLU A 21 19.57 4.23 -1.27
N PRO A 22 18.80 4.62 -2.31
CA PRO A 22 18.01 5.84 -2.26
C PRO A 22 16.92 5.88 -1.18
N LEU A 23 16.49 4.71 -0.69
CA LEU A 23 15.47 4.59 0.35
C LEU A 23 16.03 4.86 1.75
N ARG A 24 17.32 4.62 1.94
CA ARG A 24 17.99 4.59 3.24
C ARG A 24 17.74 5.82 4.11
N PRO A 25 17.84 7.07 3.61
CA PRO A 25 17.58 8.25 4.43
C PRO A 25 16.12 8.34 4.89
N TYR A 26 15.18 7.91 4.06
CA TYR A 26 13.75 7.91 4.39
C TYR A 26 13.42 6.82 5.40
N VAL A 27 13.90 5.60 5.19
CA VAL A 27 13.73 4.47 6.12
C VAL A 27 14.24 4.87 7.50
N ARG A 28 15.46 5.42 7.59
CA ARG A 28 16.04 5.87 8.85
C ARG A 28 15.18 6.93 9.53
N ARG A 29 14.78 7.98 8.80
CA ARG A 29 13.98 9.08 9.34
C ARG A 29 12.62 8.62 9.86
N ILE A 30 11.93 7.75 9.09
CA ILE A 30 10.60 7.24 9.47
C ILE A 30 10.74 6.31 10.68
N THR A 31 11.73 5.42 10.69
CA THR A 31 12.00 4.54 11.81
C THR A 31 12.35 5.32 13.08
N ASP A 32 13.23 6.31 12.99
CA ASP A 32 13.58 7.18 14.12
C ASP A 32 12.36 7.94 14.67
N TYR A 33 11.47 8.40 13.79
CA TYR A 33 10.23 9.05 14.21
C TYR A 33 9.35 8.09 15.01
N VAL A 34 9.13 6.87 14.48
CA VAL A 34 8.26 5.86 15.13
C VAL A 34 8.86 5.38 16.45
N LEU A 35 10.18 5.22 16.54
CA LEU A 35 10.85 4.83 17.78
C LEU A 35 10.71 5.89 18.88
N ARG A 36 10.71 7.18 18.52
CA ARG A 36 10.62 8.28 19.50
C ARG A 36 9.19 8.60 19.91
N ASN A 37 8.23 8.49 18.98
CA ASN A 37 6.87 8.99 19.20
C ASN A 37 5.84 7.85 19.34
N GLY A 38 6.20 6.62 18.93
CA GLY A 38 5.25 5.52 18.82
C GLY A 38 4.27 5.70 17.68
N LEU A 39 3.30 4.82 17.63
CA LEU A 39 2.11 4.90 16.79
C LEU A 39 0.88 4.67 17.67
N LYS A 40 -0.28 5.15 17.21
CA LYS A 40 -1.55 4.82 17.85
C LYS A 40 -1.73 3.29 17.88
N ASP A 41 -2.31 2.76 18.94
CA ASP A 41 -2.59 1.35 19.09
C ASP A 41 -3.35 0.77 17.88
N GLY A 42 -2.88 -0.37 17.38
CA GLY A 42 -3.47 -1.03 16.23
C GLY A 42 -3.14 -0.42 14.86
N VAL A 43 -2.33 0.65 14.82
CA VAL A 43 -1.86 1.27 13.58
C VAL A 43 -0.49 0.73 13.20
N CYS A 44 -0.32 0.42 11.93
CA CYS A 44 0.97 0.21 11.28
C CYS A 44 1.12 1.16 10.08
N LEU A 45 2.35 1.40 9.67
CA LEU A 45 2.63 2.20 8.48
C LEU A 45 3.00 1.29 7.32
N ASN A 46 2.33 1.48 6.20
CA ASN A 46 2.72 0.92 4.91
C ASN A 46 3.40 2.04 4.10
N VAL A 47 4.70 1.87 3.86
CA VAL A 47 5.54 2.88 3.19
C VAL A 47 6.01 2.32 1.87
N ASN A 48 5.58 2.94 0.77
CA ASN A 48 5.93 2.53 -0.57
C ASN A 48 6.76 3.60 -1.27
N PHE A 49 7.77 3.14 -2.00
CA PHE A 49 8.68 3.98 -2.76
C PHE A 49 8.49 3.71 -4.25
N PRO A 50 8.31 4.74 -5.09
CA PRO A 50 8.34 4.52 -6.52
C PRO A 50 9.74 4.10 -6.97
N LYS A 51 9.83 3.34 -8.06
CA LYS A 51 11.09 2.99 -8.70
C LYS A 51 11.82 4.25 -9.15
N GLN A 52 13.13 4.31 -8.99
CA GLN A 52 13.98 5.31 -9.65
C GLN A 52 14.50 4.77 -10.97
N GLY A 53 14.42 5.56 -12.03
CA GLY A 53 14.89 5.14 -13.35
C GLY A 53 14.79 6.26 -14.38
N GLU A 54 15.47 6.07 -15.52
CA GLU A 54 15.51 7.04 -16.61
C GLU A 54 14.32 6.89 -17.59
N ALA A 55 13.81 5.67 -17.73
CA ALA A 55 12.67 5.39 -18.60
C ALA A 55 11.34 5.65 -17.90
N ASP A 56 10.36 6.13 -18.66
CA ASP A 56 9.00 6.20 -18.17
C ASP A 56 8.46 4.78 -17.94
N GLY A 57 7.81 4.58 -16.80
CA GLY A 57 7.30 3.28 -16.43
C GLY A 57 6.32 3.37 -15.26
N PHE A 58 5.66 2.27 -14.96
CA PHE A 58 4.73 2.19 -13.84
C PHE A 58 5.44 2.58 -12.53
N ARG A 59 4.93 3.61 -11.86
CA ARG A 59 5.46 4.13 -10.58
C ARG A 59 6.97 4.40 -10.64
N THR A 60 7.44 4.97 -11.75
CA THR A 60 8.85 5.31 -11.94
C THR A 60 9.07 6.80 -11.88
N VAL A 61 10.10 7.23 -11.16
CA VAL A 61 10.50 8.64 -11.04
C VAL A 61 11.91 8.84 -11.57
N LYS A 62 12.12 9.91 -12.35
CA LYS A 62 13.44 10.32 -12.80
C LYS A 62 14.14 11.13 -11.71
N GLY A 63 15.33 10.70 -11.35
CA GLY A 63 16.12 11.37 -10.30
C GLY A 63 15.60 11.09 -8.88
N SER A 64 15.62 12.11 -8.03
CA SER A 64 15.26 11.97 -6.62
C SER A 64 13.75 11.99 -6.39
N TYR A 65 13.30 11.35 -5.30
CA TYR A 65 11.92 11.46 -4.85
C TYR A 65 11.52 12.91 -4.60
N ARG A 66 10.31 13.27 -4.98
CA ARG A 66 9.77 14.64 -4.84
C ARG A 66 9.43 15.02 -3.39
N GLY A 67 9.41 14.03 -2.50
CA GLY A 67 9.12 14.19 -1.07
C GLY A 67 8.32 13.01 -0.53
N VAL A 68 7.72 13.21 0.64
CA VAL A 68 6.91 12.20 1.33
C VAL A 68 5.48 12.71 1.47
N ARG A 69 4.50 11.84 1.26
CA ARG A 69 3.07 12.15 1.46
C ARG A 69 2.43 11.13 2.37
N ILE A 70 1.56 11.62 3.26
CA ILE A 70 0.63 10.76 4.01
C ILE A 70 -0.61 10.61 3.15
N CYS A 71 -0.97 9.37 2.86
CA CYS A 71 -2.02 9.04 1.90
C CYS A 71 -3.03 8.07 2.52
N ARG A 72 -4.23 8.05 1.96
CA ARG A 72 -5.12 6.90 2.10
C ARG A 72 -4.80 5.88 1.00
N MET A 73 -5.22 4.66 1.19
CA MET A 73 -5.18 3.64 0.14
C MET A 73 -6.13 4.01 -1.00
N ALA A 74 -5.68 3.88 -2.24
CA ALA A 74 -6.50 4.10 -3.42
C ALA A 74 -7.57 3.02 -3.55
N ASN A 75 -8.75 3.39 -4.05
CA ASN A 75 -9.73 2.44 -4.52
C ASN A 75 -9.32 1.92 -5.89
N GLY A 76 -9.32 0.60 -6.04
CA GLY A 76 -8.96 -0.03 -7.28
C GLY A 76 -9.18 -1.53 -7.25
N SER A 77 -8.99 -2.15 -8.38
CA SER A 77 -9.20 -3.58 -8.57
C SER A 77 -8.08 -4.20 -9.38
N TRP A 78 -7.82 -5.47 -9.13
CA TRP A 78 -6.96 -6.29 -9.98
C TRP A 78 -7.83 -6.96 -11.05
N ASN A 79 -7.41 -6.86 -12.30
CA ASN A 79 -8.08 -7.50 -13.43
C ASN A 79 -7.22 -8.66 -13.95
N ASN A 80 -7.88 -9.75 -14.37
CA ASN A 80 -7.21 -10.96 -14.87
C ASN A 80 -6.18 -11.53 -13.87
N GLU A 81 -6.58 -11.64 -12.62
CA GLU A 81 -5.70 -11.97 -11.50
C GLU A 81 -5.09 -13.37 -11.59
N ILE A 82 -5.74 -14.30 -12.29
CA ILE A 82 -5.35 -15.70 -12.31
C ILE A 82 -5.20 -16.18 -13.76
N THR A 83 -4.05 -16.75 -14.06
CA THR A 83 -3.81 -17.51 -15.31
C THR A 83 -3.64 -18.99 -14.98
N THR A 84 -4.43 -19.82 -15.64
CA THR A 84 -4.30 -21.28 -15.55
C THR A 84 -3.17 -21.76 -16.43
N CYS A 85 -2.26 -22.54 -15.87
CA CYS A 85 -1.18 -23.22 -16.56
C CYS A 85 -1.33 -24.74 -16.39
N HIS A 86 -0.94 -25.50 -17.42
CA HIS A 86 -1.02 -26.96 -17.41
C HIS A 86 0.37 -27.54 -17.18
N HIS A 87 0.49 -28.34 -16.13
CA HIS A 87 1.73 -29.05 -15.85
C HIS A 87 1.82 -30.33 -16.73
N PRO A 88 3.01 -30.70 -17.27
CA PRO A 88 3.18 -31.89 -18.10
C PRO A 88 2.72 -33.22 -17.48
N ARG A 89 2.60 -33.28 -16.14
CA ARG A 89 2.08 -34.43 -15.39
C ARG A 89 0.56 -34.49 -15.28
N GLY A 90 -0.18 -33.61 -15.97
CA GLY A 90 -1.63 -33.68 -16.09
C GLY A 90 -2.43 -33.02 -14.98
N TYR A 91 -1.85 -32.05 -14.24
CA TYR A 91 -2.59 -31.21 -13.28
C TYR A 91 -2.44 -29.72 -13.64
N ASP A 92 -3.42 -28.93 -13.24
CA ASP A 92 -3.41 -27.49 -13.42
C ASP A 92 -2.75 -26.81 -12.21
N TYR A 93 -2.04 -25.72 -12.49
CA TYR A 93 -1.56 -24.80 -11.50
C TYR A 93 -1.87 -23.35 -11.92
N TYR A 94 -1.87 -22.46 -10.97
CA TYR A 94 -2.36 -21.10 -11.16
C TYR A 94 -1.25 -20.11 -10.83
N TRP A 95 -1.05 -19.15 -11.74
CA TRP A 95 -0.21 -17.99 -11.48
C TRP A 95 -1.08 -16.81 -11.11
N MET A 96 -0.71 -16.14 -10.03
CA MET A 96 -1.23 -14.81 -9.76
C MET A 96 -0.53 -13.83 -10.70
N VAL A 97 -1.32 -13.28 -11.61
CA VAL A 97 -0.93 -12.27 -12.58
C VAL A 97 -1.94 -11.12 -12.46
N GLY A 98 -1.95 -10.22 -13.38
CA GLY A 98 -3.01 -9.22 -13.47
C GLY A 98 -2.45 -7.82 -13.51
N HIS A 99 -3.37 -6.89 -13.74
CA HIS A 99 -3.07 -5.48 -13.83
C HIS A 99 -3.94 -4.73 -12.83
N TYR A 100 -3.29 -3.93 -11.98
CA TYR A 100 -4.00 -3.02 -11.11
C TYR A 100 -4.64 -1.91 -11.93
N ARG A 101 -5.93 -1.67 -11.67
CA ARG A 101 -6.67 -0.54 -12.20
C ARG A 101 -7.05 0.37 -11.05
N ASP A 102 -6.59 1.62 -11.11
CA ASP A 102 -7.02 2.68 -10.23
C ASP A 102 -8.39 3.18 -10.67
N ASP A 103 -9.39 3.15 -9.78
CA ASP A 103 -10.74 3.63 -10.08
C ASP A 103 -10.90 5.14 -9.80
N GLU A 104 -9.88 5.77 -9.20
CA GLU A 104 -9.88 7.19 -8.84
C GLU A 104 -8.56 7.92 -9.19
N PRO A 105 -8.05 7.82 -10.42
CA PRO A 105 -6.70 8.28 -10.79
C PRO A 105 -6.47 9.79 -10.60
N ALA A 106 -7.53 10.57 -10.47
CA ALA A 106 -7.45 12.01 -10.21
C ALA A 106 -7.41 12.38 -8.72
N ALA A 107 -7.61 11.41 -7.82
CA ALA A 107 -7.63 11.65 -6.38
C ALA A 107 -6.20 11.81 -5.81
N GLN A 108 -5.81 13.04 -5.52
CA GLN A 108 -4.45 13.41 -5.12
C GLN A 108 -4.07 13.02 -3.68
N ASP A 109 -5.01 12.50 -2.91
CA ASP A 109 -4.82 12.06 -1.53
C ASP A 109 -4.51 10.56 -1.40
N THR A 110 -4.42 9.85 -2.53
CA THR A 110 -4.17 8.42 -2.60
C THR A 110 -2.69 8.07 -2.69
N ASP A 111 -2.34 6.86 -2.24
CA ASP A 111 -1.00 6.30 -2.37
C ASP A 111 -0.63 6.03 -3.84
N SER A 112 -1.58 5.56 -4.66
CA SER A 112 -1.38 5.37 -6.10
C SER A 112 -0.96 6.68 -6.77
N TRP A 113 -1.72 7.76 -6.54
CA TRP A 113 -1.40 9.06 -7.11
C TRP A 113 -0.01 9.56 -6.64
N ALA A 114 0.29 9.40 -5.36
CA ALA A 114 1.57 9.82 -4.80
C ALA A 114 2.74 9.11 -5.47
N LEU A 115 2.65 7.78 -5.64
CA LEU A 115 3.67 6.95 -6.28
C LEU A 115 3.85 7.31 -7.75
N ASP A 116 2.75 7.48 -8.49
CA ASP A 116 2.77 7.83 -9.92
C ASP A 116 3.35 9.23 -10.15
N HIS A 117 3.32 10.10 -9.12
CA HIS A 117 3.90 11.44 -9.18
C HIS A 117 5.27 11.56 -8.48
N GLY A 118 5.92 10.44 -8.16
CA GLY A 118 7.28 10.40 -7.65
C GLY A 118 7.44 10.73 -6.16
N TYR A 119 6.36 10.63 -5.38
CA TYR A 119 6.41 10.79 -3.94
C TYR A 119 6.54 9.44 -3.24
N VAL A 120 7.23 9.42 -2.12
CA VAL A 120 7.15 8.32 -1.16
C VAL A 120 5.77 8.38 -0.48
N ALA A 121 5.01 7.29 -0.57
CA ALA A 121 3.68 7.20 0.01
C ALA A 121 3.73 6.53 1.38
N ILE A 122 3.17 7.15 2.41
CA ILE A 122 2.95 6.56 3.74
C ILE A 122 1.44 6.41 3.94
N THR A 123 0.98 5.17 4.01
CA THR A 123 -0.42 4.85 4.27
C THR A 123 -0.55 4.24 5.67
N PRO A 124 -1.12 4.97 6.64
CA PRO A 124 -1.47 4.37 7.92
C PRO A 124 -2.58 3.34 7.73
N THR A 125 -2.36 2.12 8.23
CA THR A 125 -3.32 1.02 8.13
C THR A 125 -3.68 0.51 9.52
N THR A 126 -4.88 -0.04 9.67
CA THR A 126 -5.34 -0.67 10.89
C THR A 126 -5.61 -2.15 10.66
N VAL A 127 -5.44 -2.96 11.70
CA VAL A 127 -5.75 -4.39 11.66
C VAL A 127 -7.23 -4.64 11.93
N ASP A 128 -7.87 -3.75 12.70
CA ASP A 128 -9.30 -3.80 12.96
C ASP A 128 -10.06 -3.14 11.81
N VAL A 129 -10.82 -3.93 11.09
CA VAL A 129 -11.65 -3.53 9.95
C VAL A 129 -13.09 -3.23 10.35
N THR A 130 -13.41 -3.19 11.64
CA THR A 130 -14.75 -2.91 12.15
C THR A 130 -15.15 -1.48 11.86
N ALA A 131 -16.26 -1.29 11.16
CA ALA A 131 -16.84 0.03 10.89
C ALA A 131 -17.61 0.55 12.11
N TYR A 132 -16.89 1.06 13.12
CA TYR A 132 -17.48 1.52 14.38
C TYR A 132 -18.47 2.68 14.20
N ASP A 133 -18.30 3.51 13.20
CA ASP A 133 -19.19 4.62 12.82
C ASP A 133 -20.57 4.16 12.36
N ALA A 134 -20.69 2.91 11.86
CA ALA A 134 -21.95 2.31 11.46
C ALA A 134 -22.79 1.81 12.65
N PHE A 135 -22.23 1.66 13.85
CA PHE A 135 -22.91 1.04 14.99
C PHE A 135 -24.18 1.78 15.39
N ALA A 136 -24.12 3.11 15.49
CA ALA A 136 -25.28 3.92 15.88
C ALA A 136 -26.44 3.78 14.89
N GLN A 137 -26.14 3.68 13.60
CA GLN A 137 -27.14 3.45 12.56
C GLN A 137 -27.75 2.06 12.67
N LEU A 138 -26.92 1.03 12.86
CA LEU A 138 -27.35 -0.36 12.91
C LEU A 138 -28.09 -0.70 14.21
N GLN A 139 -27.84 0.00 15.31
CA GLN A 139 -28.61 -0.18 16.55
C GLN A 139 -30.09 0.12 16.39
N GLN A 140 -30.47 0.91 15.39
CA GLN A 140 -31.89 1.17 15.06
C GLN A 140 -32.64 -0.10 14.60
N LEU A 141 -31.91 -1.10 14.08
CA LEU A 141 -32.49 -2.41 13.75
C LEU A 141 -32.97 -3.17 14.99
N LEU A 142 -32.45 -2.85 16.16
CA LEU A 142 -32.76 -3.54 17.43
C LEU A 142 -33.92 -2.89 18.19
N THR A 143 -34.52 -1.80 17.67
CA THR A 143 -35.74 -1.21 18.25
C THR A 143 -36.95 -2.13 18.03
N PRO A 144 -37.96 -2.16 18.98
CA PRO A 144 -38.86 -3.31 19.21
C PRO A 144 -39.91 -3.59 18.17
N ASN A 145 -39.52 -3.71 16.91
CA ASN A 145 -40.34 -4.29 15.83
C ASN A 145 -39.63 -5.49 15.16
N PHE A 146 -38.70 -6.07 15.89
CA PHE A 146 -38.00 -7.30 15.51
C PHE A 146 -38.53 -8.47 16.34
#